data_ab86b0d5b0b18ec2efe20ffcade26c60
#
_entry.id   ab86b0d5b0b18ec2efe20ffcade26c60
#
_cell.length_a   1.000
_cell.length_b   1.000
_cell.length_c   1.000
_cell.angle_alpha   90.00
_cell.angle_beta   90.00
_cell.angle_gamma   90.00
#
_symmetry.space_group_name_H-M   'P 1'
#
loop_
_entity.id
_entity.type
_entity.pdbx_description
1 polymer ?
#
loop_
_entity_poly.entity_id
_entity_poly.type
_entity_poly.pdbx_seq_one_letter_code
_entity_poly.pdbx_strand_id
1 'polypeptide(L)'
;MNALAMFDSLPDWINHKVVAGNSWGQIIVFFLSVFVFWVLARIFKAWITRFSTSSKEGTSRRVFLISFGKSLPLIGIWAGIKVGVYFINLGEAGGLAETIVFTGLEVLLVVAVGLLAYYLVEVPSTWLARQTEKTESKFDDMLVPIVRKSLRVTVVLFSVVSIAQSLSDKPISALIAGLGLGGLAFALAAQDTIKNLFGSLVIFSDKPFGLGDRINYDGHDGTIEEVGLRSTRLRRLDGHQVTIPNGELANKSIHNI
;
A
#
# COMPACT_ATOMS: atom_id res chain seq x y z
N MET A 1 -9.68 -31.50 -23.07
CA MET A 1 -9.36 -31.40 -24.52
C MET A 1 -8.04 -30.63 -24.57
N ASN A 2 -6.96 -31.30 -25.06
CA ASN A 2 -5.61 -30.69 -25.03
C ASN A 2 -5.60 -29.48 -25.99
N ALA A 3 -5.33 -28.26 -25.50
CA ALA A 3 -5.26 -27.08 -26.34
C ALA A 3 -4.25 -27.24 -27.51
N LEU A 4 -3.25 -28.11 -27.36
CA LEU A 4 -2.27 -28.41 -28.40
C LEU A 4 -2.88 -29.22 -29.56
N ALA A 5 -3.88 -30.07 -29.33
CA ALA A 5 -4.54 -30.86 -30.39
C ALA A 5 -5.38 -30.01 -31.37
N MET A 6 -5.67 -28.77 -31.01
CA MET A 6 -6.36 -27.80 -31.88
C MET A 6 -5.50 -27.42 -33.11
N PHE A 7 -4.19 -27.51 -32.99
CA PHE A 7 -3.25 -27.16 -34.08
C PHE A 7 -3.05 -28.27 -35.11
N ASP A 8 -3.37 -29.53 -34.79
CA ASP A 8 -3.18 -30.66 -35.71
C ASP A 8 -4.05 -30.59 -36.96
N SER A 9 -5.11 -29.80 -36.95
CA SER A 9 -6.01 -29.56 -38.10
C SER A 9 -5.64 -28.38 -38.97
N LEU A 10 -4.57 -27.65 -38.66
CA LEU A 10 -4.15 -26.48 -39.41
C LEU A 10 -3.22 -26.81 -40.57
N PRO A 11 -3.08 -25.93 -41.60
CA PRO A 11 -2.17 -26.12 -42.73
C PRO A 11 -0.73 -26.37 -42.30
N ASP A 12 0.01 -27.18 -43.05
CA ASP A 12 1.39 -27.66 -42.74
C ASP A 12 2.39 -26.51 -42.47
N TRP A 13 2.24 -25.36 -43.14
CA TRP A 13 3.11 -24.20 -42.93
C TRP A 13 2.93 -23.54 -41.56
N ILE A 14 1.74 -23.64 -40.97
CA ILE A 14 1.47 -23.17 -39.60
C ILE A 14 1.99 -24.15 -38.57
N ASN A 15 1.92 -25.44 -38.89
CA ASN A 15 2.34 -26.53 -37.99
C ASN A 15 3.85 -26.83 -38.05
N HIS A 16 4.60 -26.18 -38.94
CA HIS A 16 6.04 -26.35 -39.01
C HIS A 16 6.71 -25.96 -37.70
N LYS A 17 7.40 -26.88 -37.04
CA LYS A 17 8.11 -26.63 -35.78
C LYS A 17 9.36 -25.81 -36.04
N VAL A 18 9.48 -24.67 -35.37
CA VAL A 18 10.53 -23.67 -35.62
C VAL A 18 11.42 -23.42 -34.42
N VAL A 19 10.84 -23.21 -33.23
CA VAL A 19 11.58 -22.84 -32.01
C VAL A 19 11.16 -23.77 -30.86
N ALA A 20 12.13 -24.41 -30.24
CA ALA A 20 11.92 -25.28 -29.06
C ALA A 20 10.74 -26.27 -29.22
N GLY A 21 10.52 -26.81 -30.41
CA GLY A 21 9.43 -27.76 -30.71
C GLY A 21 8.04 -27.10 -30.87
N ASN A 22 7.94 -25.78 -30.84
CA ASN A 22 6.71 -25.06 -31.06
C ASN A 22 6.49 -24.72 -32.54
N SER A 23 5.23 -24.76 -32.98
CA SER A 23 4.82 -24.36 -34.33
C SER A 23 4.60 -22.82 -34.42
N TRP A 24 4.65 -22.29 -35.66
CA TRP A 24 4.29 -20.88 -35.89
C TRP A 24 2.90 -20.54 -35.38
N GLY A 25 1.94 -21.46 -35.51
CA GLY A 25 0.58 -21.24 -34.99
C GLY A 25 0.55 -21.01 -33.48
N GLN A 26 1.29 -21.79 -32.70
CA GLN A 26 1.39 -21.65 -31.26
C GLN A 26 2.02 -20.32 -30.84
N ILE A 27 3.09 -19.91 -31.52
CA ILE A 27 3.78 -18.66 -31.26
C ILE A 27 2.85 -17.46 -31.59
N ILE A 28 2.13 -17.51 -32.70
CA ILE A 28 1.16 -16.48 -33.08
C ILE A 28 0.04 -16.36 -32.03
N VAL A 29 -0.53 -17.49 -31.58
CA VAL A 29 -1.60 -17.49 -30.56
C VAL A 29 -1.10 -16.94 -29.24
N PHE A 30 0.15 -17.23 -28.85
CA PHE A 30 0.75 -16.65 -27.65
C PHE A 30 0.81 -15.11 -27.74
N PHE A 31 1.39 -14.58 -28.79
CA PHE A 31 1.48 -13.10 -28.95
C PHE A 31 0.11 -12.47 -29.14
N LEU A 32 -0.82 -13.15 -29.81
CA LEU A 32 -2.19 -12.68 -30.00
C LEU A 32 -2.92 -12.63 -28.65
N SER A 33 -2.76 -13.63 -27.78
CA SER A 33 -3.36 -13.61 -26.45
C SER A 33 -2.86 -12.43 -25.62
N VAL A 34 -1.54 -12.19 -25.60
CA VAL A 34 -0.96 -11.03 -24.89
C VAL A 34 -1.52 -9.71 -25.44
N PHE A 35 -1.57 -9.60 -26.78
CA PHE A 35 -2.08 -8.38 -27.43
C PHE A 35 -3.57 -8.15 -27.14
N VAL A 36 -4.41 -9.19 -27.24
CA VAL A 36 -5.85 -9.10 -26.97
C VAL A 36 -6.10 -8.69 -25.51
N PHE A 37 -5.46 -9.34 -24.55
CA PHE A 37 -5.65 -8.98 -23.15
C PHE A 37 -5.12 -7.57 -22.83
N TRP A 38 -4.02 -7.16 -23.43
CA TRP A 38 -3.53 -5.79 -23.31
C TRP A 38 -4.52 -4.76 -23.88
N VAL A 39 -5.08 -5.01 -25.06
CA VAL A 39 -6.09 -4.15 -25.69
C VAL A 39 -7.36 -4.10 -24.81
N LEU A 40 -7.84 -5.23 -24.34
CA LEU A 40 -9.00 -5.29 -23.44
C LEU A 40 -8.76 -4.48 -22.16
N ALA A 41 -7.58 -4.61 -21.56
CA ALA A 41 -7.20 -3.84 -20.38
C ALA A 41 -7.13 -2.32 -20.68
N ARG A 42 -6.66 -1.92 -21.88
CA ARG A 42 -6.65 -0.53 -22.33
C ARG A 42 -8.06 0.01 -22.54
N ILE A 43 -8.94 -0.77 -23.18
CA ILE A 43 -10.35 -0.40 -23.38
C ILE A 43 -11.04 -0.24 -22.02
N PHE A 44 -10.85 -1.20 -21.13
CA PHE A 44 -11.44 -1.17 -19.78
C PHE A 44 -10.91 0.00 -18.95
N LYS A 45 -9.61 0.31 -19.03
CA LYS A 45 -9.04 1.52 -18.45
C LYS A 45 -9.72 2.78 -19.02
N ALA A 46 -9.87 2.90 -20.34
CA ALA A 46 -10.51 4.05 -20.97
C ALA A 46 -11.98 4.20 -20.53
N TRP A 47 -12.70 3.09 -20.40
CA TRP A 47 -14.07 3.05 -19.92
C TRP A 47 -14.17 3.53 -18.46
N ILE A 48 -13.30 3.00 -17.56
CA ILE A 48 -13.22 3.43 -16.16
C ILE A 48 -12.90 4.92 -16.04
N THR A 49 -11.94 5.41 -16.84
CA THR A 49 -11.57 6.84 -16.80
C THR A 49 -12.72 7.73 -17.27
N ARG A 50 -13.52 7.32 -18.26
CA ARG A 50 -14.75 8.02 -18.66
C ARG A 50 -15.77 8.09 -17.54
N PHE A 51 -16.01 6.98 -16.84
CA PHE A 51 -16.88 6.95 -15.65
C PHE A 51 -16.36 7.82 -14.50
N SER A 52 -15.03 7.93 -14.39
CA SER A 52 -14.38 8.76 -13.38
C SER A 52 -14.62 10.25 -13.61
N THR A 53 -14.72 10.71 -14.87
CA THR A 53 -14.98 12.14 -15.19
C THR A 53 -16.38 12.60 -14.79
N SER A 54 -17.34 11.68 -14.66
CA SER A 54 -18.70 11.98 -14.17
C SER A 54 -18.77 12.24 -12.66
N SER A 55 -17.71 11.94 -11.91
CA SER A 55 -17.64 12.17 -10.46
C SER A 55 -16.92 13.49 -10.16
N LYS A 56 -17.41 14.23 -9.14
CA LYS A 56 -16.79 15.50 -8.70
C LYS A 56 -15.31 15.30 -8.42
N GLU A 57 -14.50 16.31 -8.76
CA GLU A 57 -13.06 16.30 -8.51
C GLU A 57 -12.73 16.03 -7.05
N GLY A 58 -11.66 15.28 -6.82
CA GLY A 58 -11.20 14.91 -5.47
C GLY A 58 -12.04 13.85 -4.76
N THR A 59 -13.17 13.33 -5.31
CA THR A 59 -13.96 12.28 -4.63
C THR A 59 -13.16 10.99 -4.51
N SER A 60 -13.20 10.33 -3.32
CA SER A 60 -12.52 9.05 -3.10
C SER A 60 -12.86 8.00 -4.16
N ARG A 61 -14.12 8.00 -4.67
CA ARG A 61 -14.56 7.17 -5.78
C ARG A 61 -13.77 7.44 -7.08
N ARG A 62 -13.57 8.72 -7.42
CA ARG A 62 -12.80 9.12 -8.61
C ARG A 62 -11.35 8.69 -8.49
N VAL A 63 -10.74 8.93 -7.33
CA VAL A 63 -9.36 8.52 -7.04
C VAL A 63 -9.22 7.00 -7.10
N PHE A 64 -10.17 6.24 -6.54
CA PHE A 64 -10.20 4.79 -6.64
C PHE A 64 -10.22 4.31 -8.09
N LEU A 65 -11.15 4.83 -8.91
CA LEU A 65 -11.28 4.43 -10.32
C LEU A 65 -10.01 4.76 -11.13
N ILE A 66 -9.42 5.93 -10.92
CA ILE A 66 -8.18 6.32 -11.60
C ILE A 66 -7.02 5.43 -11.15
N SER A 67 -6.88 5.19 -9.85
CA SER A 67 -5.82 4.37 -9.28
C SER A 67 -5.89 2.92 -9.77
N PHE A 68 -7.09 2.35 -9.76
CA PHE A 68 -7.36 1.02 -10.29
C PHE A 68 -7.02 0.95 -11.80
N GLY A 69 -7.44 1.95 -12.58
CA GLY A 69 -7.17 2.02 -14.02
C GLY A 69 -5.68 2.06 -14.38
N LYS A 70 -4.81 2.57 -13.50
CA LYS A 70 -3.36 2.67 -13.77
C LYS A 70 -2.68 1.30 -13.86
N SER A 71 -3.09 0.32 -13.07
CA SER A 71 -2.50 -1.03 -13.02
C SER A 71 -3.10 -2.01 -14.03
N LEU A 72 -4.28 -1.72 -14.58
CA LEU A 72 -4.97 -2.60 -15.53
C LEU A 72 -4.12 -3.07 -16.73
N PRO A 73 -3.32 -2.22 -17.41
CA PRO A 73 -2.52 -2.68 -18.54
C PRO A 73 -1.50 -3.76 -18.16
N LEU A 74 -0.90 -3.67 -16.98
CA LEU A 74 0.06 -4.66 -16.50
C LEU A 74 -0.63 -5.98 -16.13
N ILE A 75 -1.80 -5.90 -15.49
CA ILE A 75 -2.65 -7.06 -15.19
C ILE A 75 -3.09 -7.74 -16.49
N GLY A 76 -3.45 -6.95 -17.52
CA GLY A 76 -3.79 -7.47 -18.84
C GLY A 76 -2.63 -8.23 -19.49
N ILE A 77 -1.42 -7.67 -19.44
CA ILE A 77 -0.21 -8.34 -19.96
C ILE A 77 0.01 -9.66 -19.22
N TRP A 78 -0.04 -9.66 -17.89
CA TRP A 78 0.09 -10.88 -17.09
C TRP A 78 -0.95 -11.93 -17.46
N ALA A 79 -2.22 -11.56 -17.57
CA ALA A 79 -3.30 -12.47 -17.95
C ALA A 79 -3.10 -13.03 -19.38
N GLY A 80 -2.69 -12.18 -20.31
CA GLY A 80 -2.39 -12.57 -21.69
C GLY A 80 -1.24 -13.56 -21.77
N ILE A 81 -0.13 -13.32 -21.04
CA ILE A 81 1.00 -14.27 -20.98
C ILE A 81 0.54 -15.57 -20.34
N LYS A 82 -0.19 -15.51 -19.21
CA LYS A 82 -0.66 -16.72 -18.52
C LYS A 82 -1.55 -17.59 -19.43
N VAL A 83 -2.47 -16.98 -20.17
CA VAL A 83 -3.31 -17.71 -21.14
C VAL A 83 -2.47 -18.20 -22.31
N GLY A 84 -1.57 -17.38 -22.85
CA GLY A 84 -0.73 -17.74 -23.97
C GLY A 84 0.20 -18.94 -23.70
N VAL A 85 0.69 -19.07 -22.47
CA VAL A 85 1.55 -20.20 -22.04
C VAL A 85 0.87 -21.55 -22.18
N TYR A 86 -0.48 -21.63 -22.07
CA TYR A 86 -1.19 -22.89 -22.30
C TYR A 86 -1.11 -23.42 -23.74
N PHE A 87 -0.75 -22.57 -24.71
CA PHE A 87 -0.63 -22.92 -26.12
C PHE A 87 0.81 -23.17 -26.55
N ILE A 88 1.80 -22.92 -25.67
CA ILE A 88 3.23 -23.13 -25.95
C ILE A 88 3.72 -24.40 -25.24
N ASN A 89 4.53 -25.16 -25.95
CA ASN A 89 5.30 -26.24 -25.34
C ASN A 89 6.57 -25.66 -24.70
N LEU A 90 6.68 -25.75 -23.38
CA LEU A 90 7.83 -25.30 -22.61
C LEU A 90 8.91 -26.40 -22.42
N GLY A 91 8.73 -27.57 -23.06
CA GLY A 91 9.62 -28.71 -22.91
C GLY A 91 9.13 -29.69 -21.85
N GLU A 92 10.05 -30.34 -21.15
CA GLU A 92 9.73 -31.33 -20.12
C GLU A 92 9.06 -30.65 -18.90
N ALA A 93 8.08 -31.34 -18.33
CA ALA A 93 7.41 -30.87 -17.10
C ALA A 93 8.43 -30.77 -15.96
N GLY A 94 8.47 -29.63 -15.28
CA GLY A 94 9.46 -29.30 -14.26
C GLY A 94 10.83 -28.88 -14.82
N GLY A 95 10.94 -28.68 -16.14
CA GLY A 95 12.16 -28.21 -16.78
C GLY A 95 12.47 -26.74 -16.47
N LEU A 96 13.72 -26.36 -16.76
CA LEU A 96 14.21 -24.99 -16.49
C LEU A 96 13.34 -23.90 -17.15
N ALA A 97 12.90 -24.14 -18.39
CA ALA A 97 12.07 -23.20 -19.14
C ALA A 97 10.69 -22.99 -18.47
N GLU A 98 10.05 -24.08 -18.06
CA GLU A 98 8.78 -24.05 -17.35
C GLU A 98 8.92 -23.28 -16.03
N THR A 99 9.94 -23.61 -15.23
CA THR A 99 10.22 -22.94 -13.95
C THR A 99 10.44 -21.46 -14.14
N ILE A 100 11.27 -21.03 -15.10
CA ILE A 100 11.53 -19.60 -15.36
C ILE A 100 10.25 -18.87 -15.76
N VAL A 101 9.42 -19.47 -16.63
CA VAL A 101 8.18 -18.83 -17.10
C VAL A 101 7.18 -18.69 -15.97
N PHE A 102 6.94 -19.73 -15.18
CA PHE A 102 5.96 -19.65 -14.07
C PHE A 102 6.43 -18.75 -12.94
N THR A 103 7.71 -18.82 -12.55
CA THR A 103 8.29 -17.88 -11.57
C THR A 103 8.23 -16.43 -12.09
N GLY A 104 8.54 -16.21 -13.36
CA GLY A 104 8.41 -14.89 -13.99
C GLY A 104 6.96 -14.37 -13.98
N LEU A 105 5.97 -15.25 -14.20
CA LEU A 105 4.55 -14.91 -14.10
C LEU A 105 4.12 -14.58 -12.67
N GLU A 106 4.63 -15.29 -11.67
CA GLU A 106 4.38 -14.98 -10.25
C GLU A 106 4.95 -13.62 -9.88
N VAL A 107 6.21 -13.36 -10.22
CA VAL A 107 6.85 -12.06 -10.00
C VAL A 107 6.08 -10.94 -10.69
N LEU A 108 5.66 -11.14 -11.95
CA LEU A 108 4.87 -10.16 -12.70
C LEU A 108 3.52 -9.89 -12.03
N LEU A 109 2.87 -10.92 -11.49
CA LEU A 109 1.62 -10.78 -10.73
C LEU A 109 1.85 -9.97 -9.46
N VAL A 110 2.89 -10.28 -8.67
CA VAL A 110 3.22 -9.56 -7.45
C VAL A 110 3.50 -8.08 -7.75
N VAL A 111 4.24 -7.79 -8.83
CA VAL A 111 4.48 -6.40 -9.28
C VAL A 111 3.18 -5.73 -9.69
N ALA A 112 2.29 -6.40 -10.44
CA ALA A 112 1.02 -5.85 -10.89
C ALA A 112 0.09 -5.53 -9.71
N VAL A 113 -0.02 -6.45 -8.74
CA VAL A 113 -0.82 -6.28 -7.51
C VAL A 113 -0.18 -5.25 -6.59
N GLY A 114 1.14 -5.27 -6.45
CA GLY A 114 1.89 -4.27 -5.67
C GLY A 114 1.70 -2.86 -6.20
N LEU A 115 1.77 -2.66 -7.53
CA LEU A 115 1.48 -1.37 -8.16
C LEU A 115 0.00 -0.96 -7.98
N LEU A 116 -0.93 -1.91 -8.06
CA LEU A 116 -2.35 -1.65 -7.77
C LEU A 116 -2.50 -1.14 -6.33
N ALA A 117 -1.95 -1.87 -5.35
CA ALA A 117 -2.00 -1.48 -3.95
C ALA A 117 -1.32 -0.11 -3.71
N TYR A 118 -0.17 0.14 -4.34
CA TYR A 118 0.56 1.41 -4.26
C TYR A 118 -0.28 2.61 -4.75
N TYR A 119 -0.99 2.44 -5.88
CA TYR A 119 -1.89 3.49 -6.38
C TYR A 119 -3.15 3.63 -5.53
N LEU A 120 -3.66 2.52 -4.96
CA LEU A 120 -4.84 2.54 -4.09
C LEU A 120 -4.58 3.24 -2.74
N VAL A 121 -3.34 3.39 -2.30
CA VAL A 121 -2.97 4.22 -1.12
C VAL A 121 -3.47 5.66 -1.24
N GLU A 122 -3.66 6.16 -2.46
CA GLU A 122 -4.22 7.51 -2.68
C GLU A 122 -5.66 7.64 -2.18
N VAL A 123 -6.43 6.55 -2.12
CA VAL A 123 -7.84 6.55 -1.70
C VAL A 123 -8.00 6.91 -0.22
N PRO A 124 -7.39 6.19 0.74
CA PRO A 124 -7.46 6.57 2.15
C PRO A 124 -6.79 7.92 2.41
N SER A 125 -5.73 8.28 1.66
CA SER A 125 -5.06 9.57 1.79
C SER A 125 -5.96 10.74 1.41
N THR A 126 -6.71 10.63 0.32
CA THR A 126 -7.68 11.66 -0.09
C THR A 126 -8.92 11.70 0.80
N TRP A 127 -9.34 10.56 1.33
CA TRP A 127 -10.43 10.52 2.30
C TRP A 127 -10.02 11.26 3.60
N LEU A 128 -8.82 10.96 4.10
CA LEU A 128 -8.26 11.61 5.29
C LEU A 128 -8.11 13.12 5.05
N ALA A 129 -7.50 13.54 3.93
CA ALA A 129 -7.33 14.95 3.58
C ALA A 129 -8.65 15.74 3.61
N ARG A 130 -9.76 15.13 3.19
CA ARG A 130 -11.07 15.79 3.22
C ARG A 130 -11.68 15.91 4.61
N GLN A 131 -11.38 14.98 5.50
CA GLN A 131 -11.83 15.11 6.89
C GLN A 131 -11.06 16.21 7.60
N THR A 132 -9.81 16.40 7.22
CA THR A 132 -8.91 17.40 7.79
C THR A 132 -9.20 18.81 7.27
N GLU A 133 -9.66 18.99 6.02
CA GLU A 133 -10.11 20.28 5.48
C GLU A 133 -11.26 20.93 6.29
N LYS A 134 -11.95 20.15 7.13
CA LYS A 134 -13.02 20.65 8.01
C LYS A 134 -12.53 21.14 9.37
N THR A 135 -11.28 20.89 9.69
CA THR A 135 -10.63 21.26 10.93
C THR A 135 -9.57 22.34 10.65
N GLU A 136 -9.55 23.45 11.39
CA GLU A 136 -8.57 24.53 11.23
C GLU A 136 -7.15 24.18 11.76
N SER A 137 -6.85 22.90 11.93
CA SER A 137 -5.61 22.44 12.56
C SER A 137 -4.50 22.23 11.52
N LYS A 138 -3.41 22.99 11.62
CA LYS A 138 -2.17 22.79 10.84
C LYS A 138 -1.55 21.39 10.99
N PHE A 139 -1.97 20.64 12.00
CA PHE A 139 -1.53 19.28 12.27
C PHE A 139 -2.00 18.28 11.20
N ASP A 140 -3.19 18.50 10.72
CA ASP A 140 -3.82 17.62 9.73
C ASP A 140 -3.07 17.64 8.42
N ASP A 141 -2.51 18.79 8.04
CA ASP A 141 -1.69 18.95 6.83
C ASP A 141 -0.39 18.13 6.91
N MET A 142 0.13 17.86 8.11
CA MET A 142 1.33 17.06 8.31
C MET A 142 1.05 15.56 8.37
N LEU A 143 -0.13 15.14 8.87
CA LEU A 143 -0.49 13.73 9.03
C LEU A 143 -0.71 13.02 7.70
N VAL A 144 -1.44 13.64 6.77
CA VAL A 144 -1.81 13.04 5.49
C VAL A 144 -0.58 12.58 4.68
N PRO A 145 0.48 13.40 4.50
CA PRO A 145 1.70 12.97 3.81
C PRO A 145 2.44 11.84 4.53
N ILE A 146 2.45 11.85 5.88
CA ILE A 146 3.12 10.80 6.68
C ILE A 146 2.40 9.47 6.49
N VAL A 147 1.07 9.44 6.66
CA VAL A 147 0.25 8.23 6.47
C VAL A 147 0.40 7.70 5.05
N ARG A 148 0.32 8.55 4.03
CA ARG A 148 0.50 8.18 2.63
C ARG A 148 1.88 7.55 2.40
N LYS A 149 2.94 8.17 2.89
CA LYS A 149 4.31 7.66 2.75
C LYS A 149 4.50 6.33 3.46
N SER A 150 3.99 6.20 4.68
CA SER A 150 4.07 4.96 5.47
C SER A 150 3.35 3.81 4.77
N LEU A 151 2.12 4.02 4.29
CA LEU A 151 1.37 3.01 3.54
C LEU A 151 2.09 2.59 2.25
N ARG A 152 2.67 3.53 1.51
CA ARG A 152 3.44 3.22 0.29
C ARG A 152 4.70 2.41 0.60
N VAL A 153 5.44 2.78 1.66
CA VAL A 153 6.62 2.02 2.09
C VAL A 153 6.22 0.60 2.50
N THR A 154 5.12 0.44 3.23
CA THR A 154 4.58 -0.87 3.61
C THR A 154 4.24 -1.72 2.39
N VAL A 155 3.53 -1.18 1.39
CA VAL A 155 3.20 -1.89 0.14
C VAL A 155 4.47 -2.33 -0.60
N VAL A 156 5.46 -1.45 -0.73
CA VAL A 156 6.74 -1.76 -1.39
C VAL A 156 7.47 -2.86 -0.63
N LEU A 157 7.54 -2.78 0.71
CA LEU A 157 8.19 -3.79 1.54
C LEU A 157 7.54 -5.17 1.35
N PHE A 158 6.21 -5.26 1.42
CA PHE A 158 5.49 -6.52 1.19
C PHE A 158 5.69 -7.05 -0.24
N SER A 159 5.70 -6.18 -1.25
CA SER A 159 5.97 -6.58 -2.64
C SER A 159 7.38 -7.16 -2.79
N VAL A 160 8.39 -6.52 -2.19
CA VAL A 160 9.78 -7.02 -2.23
C VAL A 160 9.90 -8.37 -1.54
N VAL A 161 9.27 -8.53 -0.36
CA VAL A 161 9.26 -9.83 0.36
C VAL A 161 8.59 -10.92 -0.46
N SER A 162 7.44 -10.61 -1.10
CA SER A 162 6.73 -11.56 -1.96
C SER A 162 7.53 -11.95 -3.20
N ILE A 163 8.24 -10.99 -3.83
CA ILE A 163 9.14 -11.27 -4.96
C ILE A 163 10.30 -12.18 -4.49
N ALA A 164 10.91 -11.86 -3.35
CA ALA A 164 11.98 -12.67 -2.80
C ALA A 164 11.51 -14.12 -2.51
N GLN A 165 10.26 -14.29 -2.09
CA GLN A 165 9.65 -15.61 -1.93
C GLN A 165 9.49 -16.36 -3.25
N SER A 166 8.97 -15.71 -4.29
CA SER A 166 8.80 -16.35 -5.62
C SER A 166 10.13 -16.73 -6.28
N LEU A 167 11.23 -16.03 -5.92
CA LEU A 167 12.57 -16.29 -6.45
C LEU A 167 13.40 -17.29 -5.62
N SER A 168 12.92 -17.67 -4.44
CA SER A 168 13.68 -18.50 -3.48
C SER A 168 13.01 -19.84 -3.29
N ASP A 169 13.77 -20.92 -3.47
CA ASP A 169 13.36 -22.28 -3.11
C ASP A 169 13.36 -22.51 -1.58
N LYS A 170 13.88 -21.56 -0.81
CA LYS A 170 13.98 -21.64 0.66
C LYS A 170 12.81 -20.91 1.32
N PRO A 171 12.32 -21.43 2.45
CA PRO A 171 11.29 -20.75 3.21
C PRO A 171 11.82 -19.39 3.69
N ILE A 172 11.09 -18.32 3.37
CA ILE A 172 11.42 -16.95 3.79
C ILE A 172 11.06 -16.66 5.27
N SER A 173 10.70 -17.69 6.03
CA SER A 173 10.34 -17.57 7.45
C SER A 173 11.41 -16.82 8.26
N ALA A 174 12.69 -17.05 7.99
CA ALA A 174 13.79 -16.34 8.62
C ALA A 174 13.80 -14.83 8.28
N LEU A 175 13.47 -14.48 7.05
CA LEU A 175 13.38 -13.08 6.60
C LEU A 175 12.17 -12.39 7.24
N ILE A 176 11.03 -13.06 7.29
CA ILE A 176 9.82 -12.56 7.98
C ILE A 176 10.09 -12.42 9.48
N ALA A 177 10.75 -13.40 10.11
CA ALA A 177 11.13 -13.32 11.52
C ALA A 177 12.09 -12.13 11.78
N GLY A 178 13.09 -11.91 10.91
CA GLY A 178 13.99 -10.77 10.99
C GLY A 178 13.26 -9.42 10.86
N LEU A 179 12.32 -9.30 9.91
CA LEU A 179 11.47 -8.12 9.77
C LEU A 179 10.57 -7.93 11.00
N GLY A 180 10.06 -9.01 11.59
CA GLY A 180 9.26 -8.97 12.82
C GLY A 180 10.07 -8.47 14.02
N LEU A 181 11.29 -8.96 14.20
CA LEU A 181 12.21 -8.50 15.25
C LEU A 181 12.62 -7.03 15.03
N GLY A 182 12.93 -6.64 13.77
CA GLY A 182 13.21 -5.25 13.42
C GLY A 182 12.02 -4.33 13.68
N GLY A 183 10.80 -4.80 13.36
CA GLY A 183 9.55 -4.09 13.65
C GLY A 183 9.31 -3.93 15.16
N LEU A 184 9.58 -4.96 15.96
CA LEU A 184 9.50 -4.89 17.42
C LEU A 184 10.51 -3.88 17.99
N ALA A 185 11.76 -3.91 17.54
CA ALA A 185 12.78 -2.96 17.95
C ALA A 185 12.36 -1.51 17.61
N PHE A 186 11.81 -1.30 16.40
CA PHE A 186 11.29 0.00 15.98
C PHE A 186 10.08 0.43 16.84
N ALA A 187 9.16 -0.48 17.15
CA ALA A 187 7.99 -0.20 17.99
C ALA A 187 8.39 0.22 19.41
N LEU A 188 9.39 -0.46 20.00
CA LEU A 188 9.94 -0.10 21.30
C LEU A 188 10.64 1.27 21.27
N ALA A 189 11.38 1.57 20.20
CA ALA A 189 12.00 2.88 20.02
C ALA A 189 10.99 4.03 19.81
N ALA A 190 9.84 3.74 19.20
CA ALA A 190 8.78 4.70 18.96
C ALA A 190 7.76 4.82 20.12
N GLN A 191 7.87 3.97 21.15
CA GLN A 191 6.86 3.84 22.22
C GLN A 191 6.50 5.16 22.89
N ASP A 192 7.49 5.96 23.28
CA ASP A 192 7.24 7.24 23.95
C ASP A 192 6.54 8.25 23.05
N THR A 193 6.88 8.27 21.76
CA THR A 193 6.22 9.15 20.78
C THR A 193 4.75 8.79 20.63
N ILE A 194 4.46 7.48 20.52
CA ILE A 194 3.10 6.95 20.41
C ILE A 194 2.31 7.22 21.69
N LYS A 195 2.91 6.99 22.88
CA LYS A 195 2.29 7.28 24.18
C LYS A 195 1.88 8.75 24.30
N ASN A 196 2.72 9.67 23.89
CA ASN A 196 2.43 11.12 23.93
C ASN A 196 1.33 11.52 22.93
N LEU A 197 1.32 10.93 21.74
CA LEU A 197 0.26 11.17 20.76
C LEU A 197 -1.11 10.70 21.27
N PHE A 198 -1.18 9.48 21.84
CA PHE A 198 -2.42 9.00 22.45
C PHE A 198 -2.81 9.80 23.68
N GLY A 199 -1.84 10.27 24.48
CA GLY A 199 -2.09 11.19 25.59
C GLY A 199 -2.76 12.48 25.13
N SER A 200 -2.33 13.06 24.01
CA SER A 200 -2.99 14.21 23.41
C SER A 200 -4.43 13.93 23.02
N LEU A 201 -4.66 12.77 22.39
CA LEU A 201 -6.00 12.36 21.96
C LEU A 201 -6.96 12.23 23.14
N VAL A 202 -6.49 11.65 24.25
CA VAL A 202 -7.25 11.55 25.51
C VAL A 202 -7.56 12.93 26.07
N ILE A 203 -6.56 13.84 26.14
CA ILE A 203 -6.75 15.20 26.64
C ILE A 203 -7.78 15.96 25.79
N PHE A 204 -7.75 15.82 24.45
CA PHE A 204 -8.72 16.45 23.56
C PHE A 204 -10.12 15.85 23.66
N SER A 205 -10.23 14.53 23.89
CA SER A 205 -11.51 13.82 23.99
C SER A 205 -12.20 14.11 25.32
N ASP A 206 -11.49 13.89 26.41
CA ASP A 206 -12.05 13.90 27.78
C ASP A 206 -12.02 15.29 28.41
N LYS A 207 -11.16 16.21 27.85
CA LYS A 207 -11.00 17.58 28.31
C LYS A 207 -10.84 17.72 29.82
N PRO A 208 -9.89 17.02 30.45
CA PRO A 208 -9.68 17.13 31.90
C PRO A 208 -9.26 18.55 32.32
N PHE A 209 -8.75 19.34 31.40
CA PHE A 209 -8.45 20.78 31.50
C PHE A 209 -8.51 21.43 30.12
N GLY A 210 -8.70 22.75 30.09
CA GLY A 210 -8.69 23.56 28.88
C GLY A 210 -7.54 24.57 28.83
N LEU A 211 -7.44 25.27 27.71
CA LEU A 211 -6.52 26.42 27.59
C LEU A 211 -6.98 27.51 28.58
N GLY A 212 -6.05 28.03 29.39
CA GLY A 212 -6.31 29.04 30.43
C GLY A 212 -6.67 28.48 31.79
N ASP A 213 -6.93 27.16 31.92
CA ASP A 213 -7.17 26.52 33.20
C ASP A 213 -5.90 26.50 34.05
N ARG A 214 -6.08 26.68 35.35
CA ARG A 214 -4.99 26.51 36.34
C ARG A 214 -4.99 25.07 36.84
N ILE A 215 -3.87 24.39 36.66
CA ILE A 215 -3.71 23.00 37.13
C ILE A 215 -2.49 22.87 38.06
N ASN A 216 -2.59 21.93 38.97
CA ASN A 216 -1.42 21.41 39.69
C ASN A 216 -1.11 19.99 39.24
N TYR A 217 0.09 19.80 38.72
CA TYR A 217 0.61 18.53 38.24
C TYR A 217 2.02 18.31 38.78
N ASP A 218 2.22 17.28 39.60
CA ASP A 218 3.52 16.85 40.14
C ASP A 218 4.29 18.02 40.84
N GLY A 219 3.55 18.87 41.58
CA GLY A 219 4.08 20.06 42.25
C GLY A 219 4.30 21.26 41.34
N HIS A 220 3.96 21.19 40.07
CA HIS A 220 3.94 22.33 39.17
C HIS A 220 2.56 22.96 39.14
N ASP A 221 2.39 24.09 39.76
CA ASP A 221 1.19 24.91 39.80
C ASP A 221 1.30 26.01 38.75
N GLY A 222 0.33 26.07 37.84
CA GLY A 222 0.36 27.06 36.75
C GLY A 222 -0.83 26.97 35.80
N THR A 223 -0.83 27.86 34.83
CA THR A 223 -1.90 28.01 33.83
C THR A 223 -1.49 27.32 32.50
N ILE A 224 -2.42 26.62 31.89
CA ILE A 224 -2.20 25.97 30.58
C ILE A 224 -2.18 27.04 29.48
N GLU A 225 -1.04 27.18 28.81
CA GLU A 225 -0.87 28.13 27.67
C GLU A 225 -1.11 27.43 26.32
N GLU A 226 -0.68 26.19 26.18
CA GLU A 226 -0.76 25.50 24.92
C GLU A 226 -0.88 23.99 25.16
N VAL A 227 -1.79 23.34 24.42
CA VAL A 227 -1.88 21.89 24.33
C VAL A 227 -1.45 21.48 22.93
N GLY A 228 -0.21 20.97 22.82
CA GLY A 228 0.35 20.48 21.57
C GLY A 228 0.09 18.99 21.39
N LEU A 229 0.61 18.43 20.29
CA LEU A 229 0.45 17.01 19.95
C LEU A 229 1.23 16.04 20.82
N ARG A 230 2.33 16.46 21.36
CA ARG A 230 3.22 15.62 22.16
C ARG A 230 3.31 16.11 23.59
N SER A 231 3.15 17.40 23.80
CA SER A 231 3.39 18.04 25.09
C SER A 231 2.46 19.23 25.30
N THR A 232 2.13 19.50 26.54
CA THR A 232 1.38 20.66 27.02
C THR A 232 2.35 21.62 27.68
N ARG A 233 2.16 22.92 27.46
CA ARG A 233 2.91 24.01 28.08
C ARG A 233 2.13 24.62 29.22
N LEU A 234 2.74 24.63 30.38
CA LEU A 234 2.21 25.19 31.61
C LEU A 234 3.05 26.40 32.02
N ARG A 235 2.41 27.59 32.22
CA ARG A 235 3.02 28.78 32.79
C ARG A 235 2.85 28.77 34.28
N ARG A 236 3.95 28.66 35.03
CA ARG A 236 3.95 28.73 36.49
C ARG A 236 3.72 30.18 36.97
N LEU A 237 3.33 30.30 38.24
CA LEU A 237 3.12 31.58 38.89
C LEU A 237 4.38 32.45 38.98
N ASP A 238 5.56 31.84 38.96
CA ASP A 238 6.85 32.52 38.94
C ASP A 238 7.25 33.01 37.52
N GLY A 239 6.41 32.77 36.51
CA GLY A 239 6.62 33.16 35.12
C GLY A 239 7.41 32.12 34.30
N HIS A 240 7.92 31.06 34.92
CA HIS A 240 8.62 29.99 34.17
C HIS A 240 7.63 29.12 33.41
N GLN A 241 8.06 28.63 32.23
CA GLN A 241 7.28 27.70 31.41
C GLN A 241 7.78 26.26 31.64
N VAL A 242 6.85 25.37 31.93
CA VAL A 242 7.12 23.92 32.05
C VAL A 242 6.47 23.21 30.86
N THR A 243 7.23 22.36 30.18
CA THR A 243 6.72 21.52 29.09
C THR A 243 6.56 20.10 29.61
N ILE A 244 5.32 19.60 29.62
CA ILE A 244 4.96 18.31 30.17
C ILE A 244 4.53 17.39 29.02
N PRO A 245 5.10 16.15 28.92
CA PRO A 245 4.66 15.17 27.92
C PRO A 245 3.18 14.79 28.13
N ASN A 246 2.39 14.79 27.05
CA ASN A 246 0.95 14.53 27.15
C ASN A 246 0.63 13.11 27.61
N GLY A 247 1.49 12.14 27.28
CA GLY A 247 1.36 10.77 27.78
C GLY A 247 1.54 10.62 29.30
N GLU A 248 2.19 11.59 29.95
CA GLU A 248 2.27 11.66 31.40
C GLU A 248 1.03 12.33 31.99
N LEU A 249 0.60 13.45 31.42
CA LEU A 249 -0.62 14.13 31.83
C LEU A 249 -1.85 13.23 31.76
N ALA A 250 -1.99 12.46 30.65
CA ALA A 250 -3.13 11.55 30.49
C ALA A 250 -3.16 10.38 31.48
N ASN A 251 -2.02 10.02 32.08
CA ASN A 251 -1.91 8.85 32.95
C ASN A 251 -1.74 9.15 34.45
N LYS A 252 -1.62 10.41 34.82
CA LYS A 252 -1.47 10.81 36.22
C LYS A 252 -2.66 11.67 36.68
N SER A 253 -2.86 11.74 38.00
CA SER A 253 -3.86 12.64 38.58
C SER A 253 -3.50 14.10 38.35
N ILE A 254 -4.47 14.87 37.90
CA ILE A 254 -4.38 16.32 37.68
C ILE A 254 -5.38 16.98 38.63
N HIS A 255 -4.92 18.00 39.34
CA HIS A 255 -5.83 18.87 40.12
C HIS A 255 -6.13 20.12 39.28
N ASN A 256 -7.34 20.23 38.79
CA ASN A 256 -7.85 21.44 38.13
C ASN A 256 -8.41 22.35 39.21
N ILE A 257 -7.97 23.65 39.24
CA ILE A 257 -8.19 24.58 40.34
C ILE A 257 -9.09 25.71 39.89
#